data_e8ebc8bc5e9d631fbcb482b70d4b7eaf
#
_entry.id   e8ebc8bc5e9d631fbcb482b70d4b7eaf
#
_cell.length_a   1.000
_cell.length_b   1.000
_cell.length_c   1.000
_cell.angle_alpha   90.00
_cell.angle_beta   90.00
_cell.angle_gamma   90.00
#
_symmetry.space_group_name_H-M   'P 1'
#
loop_
_entity.id
_entity.type
_entity.pdbx_description
1 polymer ?
#
loop_
_entity_poly.entity_id
_entity_poly.type
_entity_poly.pdbx_seq_one_letter_code
_entity_poly.pdbx_strand_id
1 'polypeptide(L)'
;MPSKSLQGIKLNKDTIIKFINSQLGVKNLNTFIELRGYMKTKYRTMGKMRKQNIEEQLLSYKAQRRALESLNVESLSASCLSVLAIIIGVLAIIIDFAKPIEGFIIIGILITYIFLGVVYVILQDFRSKKKSKQLVYYDMLLEVLEEILCEGTNQN
;
A
#
# COMPACT_ATOMS: atom_id res chain seq x y z
N MET A 1 4.23 -17.34 8.81
CA MET A 1 2.97 -17.50 8.04
C MET A 1 2.80 -16.30 7.15
N PRO A 2 2.68 -16.42 5.82
CA PRO A 2 2.45 -15.28 4.94
C PRO A 2 1.06 -14.70 5.24
N SER A 3 1.00 -13.37 5.42
CA SER A 3 -0.22 -12.67 5.74
C SER A 3 -1.23 -12.81 4.60
N LYS A 4 -2.47 -13.17 4.94
CA LYS A 4 -3.59 -13.38 4.00
C LYS A 4 -3.98 -12.12 3.18
N SER A 5 -3.39 -10.95 3.49
CA SER A 5 -3.77 -9.67 2.87
C SER A 5 -3.17 -9.40 1.48
N LEU A 6 -2.25 -10.25 0.99
CA LEU A 6 -1.56 -10.06 -0.29
C LEU A 6 -2.14 -10.87 -1.46
N GLN A 7 -3.24 -11.61 -1.27
CA GLN A 7 -3.76 -12.55 -2.30
C GLN A 7 -4.43 -11.89 -3.52
N GLY A 8 -4.64 -10.58 -3.56
CA GLY A 8 -5.35 -9.92 -4.67
C GLY A 8 -4.49 -9.13 -5.67
N ILE A 9 -3.29 -8.70 -5.30
CA ILE A 9 -2.51 -7.78 -6.12
C ILE A 9 -1.28 -8.52 -6.67
N LYS A 10 -1.29 -8.87 -7.96
CA LYS A 10 -0.09 -9.34 -8.68
C LYS A 10 0.92 -8.19 -8.79
N LEU A 11 1.70 -7.95 -7.72
CA LEU A 11 2.82 -7.05 -7.81
C LEU A 11 3.96 -7.70 -8.60
N ASN A 12 4.44 -7.00 -9.64
CA ASN A 12 5.62 -7.45 -10.37
C ASN A 12 6.85 -7.37 -9.45
N LYS A 13 7.60 -8.50 -9.33
CA LYS A 13 8.83 -8.65 -8.54
C LYS A 13 9.81 -7.50 -8.78
N ASP A 14 10.05 -7.15 -10.04
CA ASP A 14 11.01 -6.10 -10.41
C ASP A 14 10.58 -4.70 -9.89
N THR A 15 9.28 -4.46 -9.85
CA THR A 15 8.73 -3.20 -9.34
C THR A 15 8.91 -3.08 -7.83
N ILE A 16 8.80 -4.19 -7.10
CA ILE A 16 9.05 -4.23 -5.65
C ILE A 16 10.54 -4.01 -5.38
N ILE A 17 11.40 -4.71 -6.09
CA ILE A 17 12.87 -4.58 -5.96
C ILE A 17 13.32 -3.14 -6.21
N LYS A 18 12.84 -2.51 -7.30
CA LYS A 18 13.13 -1.11 -7.60
C LYS A 18 12.66 -0.16 -6.50
N PHE A 19 11.48 -0.41 -5.93
CA PHE A 19 10.97 0.39 -4.83
C PHE A 19 11.85 0.26 -3.57
N ILE A 20 12.22 -0.97 -3.19
CA ILE A 20 13.06 -1.23 -2.02
C ILE A 20 14.46 -0.61 -2.23
N ASN A 21 15.05 -0.75 -3.41
CA ASN A 21 16.32 -0.11 -3.76
C ASN A 21 16.27 1.41 -3.58
N SER A 22 15.16 2.04 -4.00
CA SER A 22 14.94 3.48 -3.80
C SER A 22 14.87 3.86 -2.32
N GLN A 23 14.22 3.06 -1.47
CA GLN A 23 14.13 3.29 -0.02
C GLN A 23 15.47 3.11 0.68
N LEU A 24 16.28 2.16 0.22
CA LEU A 24 17.61 1.90 0.77
C LEU A 24 18.71 2.85 0.25
N GLY A 25 18.42 3.62 -0.80
CA GLY A 25 19.39 4.49 -1.48
C GLY A 25 20.44 3.71 -2.31
N VAL A 26 20.09 2.50 -2.79
CA VAL A 26 20.98 1.60 -3.54
C VAL A 26 20.45 1.40 -4.96
N LYS A 27 21.34 1.26 -5.95
CA LYS A 27 20.90 1.21 -7.36
C LYS A 27 20.98 -0.15 -8.05
N ASN A 28 21.67 -1.15 -7.50
CA ASN A 28 22.08 -2.33 -8.28
C ASN A 28 21.73 -3.68 -7.65
N LEU A 29 20.76 -3.76 -6.74
CA LEU A 29 20.34 -5.04 -6.18
C LEU A 29 19.17 -5.59 -7.00
N ASN A 30 19.31 -6.80 -7.53
CA ASN A 30 18.35 -7.39 -8.46
C ASN A 30 17.54 -8.55 -7.88
N THR A 31 17.91 -9.02 -6.69
CA THR A 31 17.24 -10.13 -6.03
C THR A 31 16.83 -9.78 -4.59
N PHE A 32 15.79 -10.43 -4.08
CA PHE A 32 15.41 -10.31 -2.67
C PHE A 32 16.48 -10.80 -1.71
N ILE A 33 17.29 -11.78 -2.13
CA ILE A 33 18.40 -12.31 -1.33
C ILE A 33 19.49 -11.24 -1.16
N GLU A 34 19.86 -10.57 -2.24
CA GLU A 34 20.82 -9.46 -2.21
C GLU A 34 20.32 -8.29 -1.35
N LEU A 35 19.03 -7.93 -1.49
CA LEU A 35 18.39 -6.88 -0.69
C LEU A 35 18.44 -7.24 0.80
N ARG A 36 18.06 -8.46 1.17
CA ARG A 36 18.11 -8.95 2.55
C ARG A 36 19.56 -8.94 3.10
N GLY A 37 20.53 -9.42 2.32
CA GLY A 37 21.94 -9.39 2.69
C GLY A 37 22.46 -7.97 2.92
N TYR A 38 22.12 -7.05 2.03
CA TYR A 38 22.46 -5.63 2.18
C TYR A 38 21.82 -5.00 3.43
N MET A 39 20.53 -5.23 3.66
CA MET A 39 19.84 -4.75 4.87
C MET A 39 20.52 -5.32 6.13
N LYS A 40 20.78 -6.62 6.15
CA LYS A 40 21.45 -7.27 7.28
C LYS A 40 22.81 -6.65 7.58
N THR A 41 23.64 -6.41 6.56
CA THR A 41 24.94 -5.76 6.71
C THR A 41 24.81 -4.34 7.21
N LYS A 42 23.90 -3.55 6.62
CA LYS A 42 23.63 -2.15 6.99
C LYS A 42 23.18 -2.01 8.44
N TYR A 43 22.20 -2.80 8.85
CA TYR A 43 21.66 -2.73 10.21
C TYR A 43 22.57 -3.40 11.24
N ARG A 44 23.38 -4.40 10.86
CA ARG A 44 24.40 -5.00 11.74
C ARG A 44 25.54 -4.02 12.04
N THR A 45 25.95 -3.20 11.08
CA THR A 45 26.94 -2.14 11.30
C THR A 45 26.36 -1.01 12.17
N MET A 46 25.09 -0.69 12.04
CA MET A 46 24.38 0.21 12.94
C MET A 46 24.14 -0.41 14.32
N GLY A 47 23.94 -1.73 14.41
CA GLY A 47 23.64 -2.48 15.64
C GLY A 47 24.83 -2.68 16.59
N LYS A 48 26.05 -2.29 16.20
CA LYS A 48 27.15 -2.06 17.13
C LYS A 48 26.83 -0.91 18.11
N MET A 49 25.83 -0.09 17.79
CA MET A 49 25.21 0.88 18.67
C MET A 49 24.03 0.22 19.41
N ARG A 50 24.26 -0.24 20.65
CA ARG A 50 23.29 -0.68 21.68
C ARG A 50 22.04 -1.45 21.16
N LYS A 51 21.88 -2.67 21.66
CA LYS A 51 20.69 -3.55 21.48
C LYS A 51 19.36 -2.79 21.64
N GLN A 52 19.30 -1.86 22.56
CA GLN A 52 18.15 -1.00 22.85
C GLN A 52 17.69 -0.17 21.63
N ASN A 53 18.61 0.32 20.79
CA ASN A 53 18.25 1.10 19.60
C ASN A 53 17.61 0.23 18.51
N ILE A 54 18.01 -1.05 18.42
CA ILE A 54 17.42 -1.98 17.44
C ILE A 54 16.00 -2.36 17.88
N GLU A 55 15.78 -2.59 19.18
CA GLU A 55 14.45 -2.88 19.74
C GLU A 55 13.49 -1.72 19.55
N GLU A 56 13.93 -0.49 19.77
CA GLU A 56 13.14 0.73 19.56
C GLU A 56 12.78 0.90 18.08
N GLN A 57 13.72 0.69 17.16
CA GLN A 57 13.46 0.71 15.73
C GLN A 57 12.47 -0.38 15.30
N LEU A 58 12.63 -1.59 15.84
CA LEU A 58 11.72 -2.70 15.59
C LEU A 58 10.29 -2.37 16.00
N LEU A 59 10.10 -1.77 17.18
CA LEU A 59 8.79 -1.33 17.67
C LEU A 59 8.20 -0.24 16.77
N SER A 60 9.01 0.74 16.37
CA SER A 60 8.60 1.81 15.45
C SER A 60 8.14 1.27 14.11
N TYR A 61 8.90 0.35 13.50
CA TYR A 61 8.51 -0.26 12.22
C TYR A 61 7.29 -1.18 12.35
N LYS A 62 7.13 -1.90 13.48
CA LYS A 62 5.90 -2.67 13.77
C LYS A 62 4.68 -1.75 13.86
N ALA A 63 4.80 -0.60 14.50
CA ALA A 63 3.73 0.39 14.58
C ALA A 63 3.37 0.96 13.19
N GLN A 64 4.37 1.33 12.37
CA GLN A 64 4.16 1.82 11.00
C GLN A 64 3.50 0.77 10.11
N ARG A 65 3.92 -0.49 10.20
CA ARG A 65 3.30 -1.61 9.48
C ARG A 65 1.83 -1.77 9.86
N ARG A 66 1.50 -1.77 11.16
CA ARG A 66 0.12 -1.86 11.65
C ARG A 66 -0.73 -0.69 11.18
N ALA A 67 -0.20 0.52 11.21
CA ALA A 67 -0.89 1.70 10.69
C ALA A 67 -1.19 1.58 9.19
N LEU A 68 -0.27 1.02 8.41
CA LEU A 68 -0.50 0.75 6.99
C LEU A 68 -1.55 -0.36 6.78
N GLU A 69 -1.57 -1.41 7.59
CA GLU A 69 -2.56 -2.49 7.50
C GLU A 69 -3.98 -2.00 7.86
N SER A 70 -4.11 -1.14 8.87
CA SER A 70 -5.40 -0.61 9.33
C SER A 70 -6.08 0.31 8.31
N LEU A 71 -5.34 0.89 7.37
CA LEU A 71 -5.89 1.65 6.26
C LEU A 71 -6.57 0.69 5.27
N ASN A 72 -7.84 0.36 5.54
CA ASN A 72 -8.61 -0.57 4.70
C ASN A 72 -9.08 0.14 3.41
N VAL A 73 -8.22 0.16 2.40
CA VAL A 73 -8.46 0.83 1.12
C VAL A 73 -9.58 0.13 0.33
N GLU A 74 -9.77 -1.17 0.54
CA GLU A 74 -10.80 -1.96 -0.16
C GLU A 74 -12.23 -1.63 0.29
N SER A 75 -12.44 -1.37 1.58
CA SER A 75 -13.78 -1.04 2.10
C SER A 75 -14.25 0.34 1.62
N LEU A 76 -13.33 1.29 1.48
CA LEU A 76 -13.61 2.64 0.97
C LEU A 76 -14.04 2.61 -0.50
N SER A 77 -13.42 1.75 -1.34
CA SER A 77 -13.79 1.65 -2.76
C SER A 77 -15.17 1.05 -2.96
N ALA A 78 -15.49 -0.01 -2.23
CA ALA A 78 -16.81 -0.65 -2.29
C ALA A 78 -17.91 0.33 -1.85
N SER A 79 -17.69 1.10 -0.79
CA SER A 79 -18.65 2.10 -0.31
C SER A 79 -18.85 3.23 -1.31
N CYS A 80 -17.79 3.74 -1.92
CA CYS A 80 -17.90 4.79 -2.93
C CYS A 80 -18.61 4.32 -4.21
N LEU A 81 -18.35 3.08 -4.67
CA LEU A 81 -19.05 2.51 -5.81
C LEU A 81 -20.55 2.33 -5.52
N SER A 82 -20.92 1.93 -4.30
CA SER A 82 -22.32 1.78 -3.89
C SER A 82 -23.04 3.12 -3.88
N VAL A 83 -22.44 4.18 -3.35
CA VAL A 83 -23.00 5.53 -3.36
C VAL A 83 -23.15 6.04 -4.79
N LEU A 84 -22.17 5.80 -5.66
CA LEU A 84 -22.23 6.15 -7.08
C LEU A 84 -23.40 5.45 -7.80
N ALA A 85 -23.60 4.16 -7.54
CA ALA A 85 -24.72 3.40 -8.10
C ALA A 85 -26.08 3.95 -7.68
N ILE A 86 -26.24 4.34 -6.40
CA ILE A 86 -27.46 4.95 -5.90
C ILE A 86 -27.72 6.29 -6.59
N ILE A 87 -26.71 7.15 -6.72
CA ILE A 87 -26.83 8.44 -7.40
C ILE A 87 -27.25 8.27 -8.86
N ILE A 88 -26.65 7.32 -9.57
CA ILE A 88 -27.01 7.02 -10.97
C ILE A 88 -28.46 6.55 -11.06
N GLY A 89 -28.91 5.69 -10.16
CA GLY A 89 -30.30 5.21 -10.11
C GLY A 89 -31.30 6.33 -9.89
N VAL A 90 -31.04 7.24 -8.95
CA VAL A 90 -31.89 8.41 -8.68
C VAL A 90 -31.92 9.35 -9.90
N LEU A 91 -30.78 9.62 -10.53
CA LEU A 91 -30.71 10.47 -11.72
C LEU A 91 -31.47 9.88 -12.90
N ALA A 92 -31.43 8.55 -13.10
CA ALA A 92 -32.21 7.89 -14.17
C ALA A 92 -33.72 8.13 -13.99
N ILE A 93 -34.23 8.06 -12.77
CA ILE A 93 -35.65 8.35 -12.48
C ILE A 93 -35.99 9.80 -12.78
N ILE A 94 -35.12 10.75 -12.44
CA ILE A 94 -35.37 12.20 -12.67
C ILE A 94 -35.37 12.49 -14.17
N ILE A 95 -34.54 11.83 -14.98
CA ILE A 95 -34.48 12.04 -16.45
C ILE A 95 -35.82 11.72 -17.11
N ASP A 96 -36.50 10.67 -16.65
CA ASP A 96 -37.82 10.28 -17.21
C ASP A 96 -38.94 11.34 -17.02
N PHE A 97 -38.77 12.20 -16.02
CA PHE A 97 -39.76 13.26 -15.72
C PHE A 97 -39.34 14.65 -16.22
N ALA A 98 -38.12 14.82 -16.70
CA ALA A 98 -37.56 16.10 -17.10
C ALA A 98 -37.97 16.51 -18.53
N LYS A 99 -38.14 17.82 -18.74
CA LYS A 99 -38.28 18.37 -20.09
C LYS A 99 -36.99 18.21 -20.87
N PRO A 100 -37.04 18.20 -22.26
CA PRO A 100 -35.88 17.91 -23.09
C PRO A 100 -34.61 18.72 -22.75
N ILE A 101 -34.75 20.00 -22.45
CA ILE A 101 -33.62 20.89 -22.14
C ILE A 101 -33.01 20.58 -20.77
N GLU A 102 -33.86 20.28 -19.77
CA GLU A 102 -33.42 19.88 -18.42
C GLU A 102 -32.72 18.51 -18.48
N GLY A 103 -33.16 17.60 -19.37
CA GLY A 103 -32.55 16.30 -19.60
C GLY A 103 -31.09 16.41 -20.04
N PHE A 104 -30.72 17.34 -20.94
CA PHE A 104 -29.32 17.52 -21.36
C PHE A 104 -28.41 17.98 -20.21
N ILE A 105 -28.90 18.85 -19.31
CA ILE A 105 -28.12 19.29 -18.12
C ILE A 105 -27.89 18.11 -17.19
N ILE A 106 -28.91 17.30 -16.95
CA ILE A 106 -28.82 16.12 -16.08
C ILE A 106 -27.84 15.11 -16.65
N ILE A 107 -27.87 14.85 -17.95
CA ILE A 107 -26.91 13.95 -18.64
C ILE A 107 -25.47 14.48 -18.48
N GLY A 108 -25.26 15.80 -18.65
CA GLY A 108 -23.95 16.42 -18.43
C GLY A 108 -23.40 16.22 -17.02
N ILE A 109 -24.25 16.39 -16.00
CA ILE A 109 -23.92 16.14 -14.61
C ILE A 109 -23.56 14.66 -14.41
N LEU A 110 -24.32 13.74 -14.96
CA LEU A 110 -24.10 12.29 -14.84
C LEU A 110 -22.77 11.87 -15.48
N ILE A 111 -22.43 12.38 -16.65
CA ILE A 111 -21.14 12.12 -17.31
C ILE A 111 -19.98 12.63 -16.43
N THR A 112 -20.13 13.82 -15.84
CA THR A 112 -19.11 14.39 -14.95
C THR A 112 -18.91 13.50 -13.71
N TYR A 113 -19.99 13.00 -13.11
CA TYR A 113 -19.90 12.08 -11.97
C TYR A 113 -19.23 10.75 -12.31
N ILE A 114 -19.55 10.17 -13.47
CA ILE A 114 -18.90 8.94 -13.95
C ILE A 114 -17.41 9.18 -14.14
N PHE A 115 -17.02 10.30 -14.75
CA PHE A 115 -15.62 10.66 -14.95
C PHE A 115 -14.87 10.80 -13.63
N LEU A 116 -15.43 11.51 -12.65
CA LEU A 116 -14.85 11.65 -11.31
C LEU A 116 -14.72 10.29 -10.61
N GLY A 117 -15.70 9.41 -10.75
CA GLY A 117 -15.66 8.05 -10.22
C GLY A 117 -14.52 7.22 -10.81
N VAL A 118 -14.33 7.27 -12.13
CA VAL A 118 -13.23 6.58 -12.82
C VAL A 118 -11.87 7.11 -12.35
N VAL A 119 -11.70 8.43 -12.28
CA VAL A 119 -10.47 9.06 -11.77
C VAL A 119 -10.19 8.62 -10.34
N TYR A 120 -11.22 8.58 -9.49
CA TYR A 120 -11.09 8.13 -8.12
C TYR A 120 -10.61 6.67 -8.03
N VAL A 121 -11.19 5.75 -8.80
CA VAL A 121 -10.77 4.34 -8.84
C VAL A 121 -9.32 4.19 -9.28
N ILE A 122 -8.89 4.93 -10.30
CA ILE A 122 -7.50 4.93 -10.77
C ILE A 122 -6.56 5.41 -9.66
N LEU A 123 -6.87 6.52 -9.01
CA LEU A 123 -6.05 7.05 -7.90
C LEU A 123 -5.94 6.06 -6.74
N GLN A 124 -7.02 5.34 -6.46
CA GLN A 124 -7.05 4.34 -5.41
C GLN A 124 -6.20 3.11 -5.75
N ASP A 125 -6.23 2.64 -6.99
CA ASP A 125 -5.35 1.55 -7.45
C ASP A 125 -3.86 1.92 -7.29
N PHE A 126 -3.49 3.17 -7.63
CA PHE A 126 -2.13 3.68 -7.40
C PHE A 126 -1.76 3.69 -5.91
N ARG A 127 -2.65 4.14 -5.04
CA ARG A 127 -2.43 4.16 -3.57
C ARG A 127 -2.30 2.74 -3.02
N SER A 128 -3.15 1.82 -3.44
CA SER A 128 -3.11 0.41 -3.04
C SER A 128 -1.80 -0.26 -3.44
N LYS A 129 -1.35 -0.08 -4.69
CA LYS A 129 -0.05 -0.59 -5.16
C LYS A 129 1.13 -0.02 -4.39
N LYS A 130 1.11 1.27 -4.05
CA LYS A 130 2.15 1.90 -3.23
C LYS A 130 2.17 1.32 -1.83
N LYS A 131 1.01 1.17 -1.20
CA LYS A 131 0.84 0.57 0.13
C LYS A 131 1.38 -0.86 0.18
N SER A 132 1.02 -1.70 -0.80
CA SER A 132 1.50 -3.08 -0.87
C SER A 132 3.02 -3.18 -0.97
N LYS A 133 3.67 -2.29 -1.73
CA LYS A 133 5.14 -2.23 -1.80
C LYS A 133 5.76 -1.84 -0.46
N GLN A 134 5.15 -0.89 0.25
CA GLN A 134 5.61 -0.49 1.58
C GLN A 134 5.47 -1.63 2.59
N LEU A 135 4.37 -2.37 2.56
CA LEU A 135 4.18 -3.54 3.44
C LEU A 135 5.26 -4.61 3.22
N VAL A 136 5.56 -4.95 1.96
CA VAL A 136 6.63 -5.91 1.64
C VAL A 136 7.99 -5.42 2.16
N TYR A 137 8.27 -4.12 2.02
CA TYR A 137 9.51 -3.54 2.55
C TYR A 137 9.59 -3.65 4.07
N TYR A 138 8.51 -3.30 4.80
CA TYR A 138 8.49 -3.41 6.25
C TYR A 138 8.55 -4.86 6.73
N ASP A 139 7.90 -5.80 6.05
CA ASP A 139 7.97 -7.22 6.39
C ASP A 139 9.41 -7.74 6.31
N MET A 140 10.10 -7.43 5.20
CA MET A 140 11.51 -7.81 5.02
C MET A 140 12.42 -7.14 6.06
N LEU A 141 12.18 -5.87 6.37
CA LEU A 141 12.97 -5.13 7.35
C LEU A 141 12.80 -5.70 8.76
N LEU A 142 11.56 -6.02 9.15
CA LEU A 142 11.26 -6.60 10.45
C LEU A 142 11.92 -7.98 10.61
N GLU A 143 11.84 -8.81 9.57
CA GLU A 143 12.48 -10.13 9.57
C GLU A 143 14.01 -10.03 9.77
N VAL A 144 14.65 -9.08 9.08
CA VAL A 144 16.11 -8.85 9.21
C VAL A 144 16.47 -8.33 10.61
N LEU A 145 15.69 -7.41 11.18
CA LEU A 145 15.95 -6.87 12.51
C LEU A 145 15.75 -7.94 13.60
N GLU A 146 14.72 -8.78 13.49
CA GLU A 146 14.50 -9.89 14.42
C GLU A 146 15.63 -10.92 14.34
N GLU A 147 16.13 -11.22 13.15
CA GLU A 147 17.28 -12.11 12.95
C GLU A 147 18.55 -11.55 13.63
N ILE A 148 18.84 -10.26 13.47
CA ILE A 148 20.00 -9.61 14.09
C ILE A 148 19.90 -9.65 15.62
N LEU A 149 18.70 -9.43 16.18
CA LEU A 149 18.47 -9.51 17.62
C LEU A 149 18.69 -10.92 18.16
N CYS A 150 18.20 -11.94 17.47
CA CYS A 150 18.41 -13.35 17.83
C CYS A 150 19.89 -13.73 17.79
N GLU A 151 20.64 -13.31 16.76
CA GLU A 151 22.09 -13.57 16.65
C GLU A 151 22.87 -12.90 17.81
N GLY A 152 22.49 -11.68 18.19
CA GLY A 152 23.13 -10.96 19.30
C GLY A 152 22.83 -11.55 20.69
N THR A 153 21.75 -12.33 20.82
CA THR A 153 21.38 -12.96 22.11
C THR A 153 22.13 -14.29 22.31
N ASN A 154 22.51 -14.97 21.23
CA ASN A 154 23.25 -16.24 21.30
C ASN A 154 24.78 -16.07 21.46
N GLN A 155 25.29 -14.84 21.49
CA GLN A 155 26.72 -14.55 21.67
C GLN A 155 27.09 -14.09 23.10
N ASN A 156 26.14 -14.02 24.00
CA ASN A 156 26.33 -13.78 25.45
C ASN A 156 26.04 -15.04 26.24
#